data_cfab7cf967da8124526b720c4ea87903
#
_entry.id   cfab7cf967da8124526b720c4ea87903
#
_cell.length_a   1.000
_cell.length_b   1.000
_cell.length_c   1.000
_cell.angle_alpha   90.00
_cell.angle_beta   90.00
_cell.angle_gamma   90.00
#
_symmetry.space_group_name_H-M   'P 1'
#
loop_
_entity.id
_entity.type
_entity.pdbx_description
1 polymer ?
#
loop_
_entity_poly.entity_id
_entity_poly.type
_entity_poly.pdbx_seq_one_letter_code
_entity_poly.pdbx_strand_id
1 'polypeptide(L)'
;MLTVLEQRIILYIWGMGMRTLKEIKVGQTVRVVKVHGEGAIRRRIMDMGITRGVEIYVRKMAPLGDPMEIFVRGYELSLRKADAEMVEVE
;
A
#
# COMPACT_ATOMS: atom_id res chain seq x y z
N MET A 1 0.47 6.77 -25.32
CA MET A 1 0.69 6.91 -23.88
C MET A 1 0.24 5.65 -23.17
N LEU A 2 1.07 5.11 -22.30
CA LEU A 2 0.73 3.89 -21.59
C LEU A 2 -0.27 4.14 -20.47
N THR A 3 -1.17 3.19 -20.27
CA THR A 3 -2.07 3.24 -19.12
C THR A 3 -1.29 2.97 -17.84
N VAL A 4 -1.89 3.27 -16.69
CA VAL A 4 -1.27 2.98 -15.41
C VAL A 4 -0.95 1.49 -15.27
N LEU A 5 -1.86 0.64 -15.71
CA LEU A 5 -1.66 -0.81 -15.66
C LEU A 5 -0.48 -1.25 -16.54
N GLU A 6 -0.39 -0.71 -17.75
CA GLU A 6 0.71 -1.03 -18.65
C GLU A 6 2.05 -0.59 -18.10
N GLN A 7 2.10 0.60 -17.49
CA GLN A 7 3.31 1.10 -16.83
C GLN A 7 3.74 0.19 -15.68
N ARG A 8 2.80 -0.29 -14.89
CA ARG A 8 3.09 -1.20 -13.78
C ARG A 8 3.66 -2.52 -14.27
N ILE A 9 3.10 -3.05 -15.34
CA ILE A 9 3.59 -4.30 -15.94
C ILE A 9 5.01 -4.12 -16.46
N ILE A 10 5.28 -3.03 -17.15
CA ILE A 10 6.61 -2.74 -17.68
C ILE A 10 7.63 -2.63 -16.56
N LEU A 11 7.33 -1.88 -15.51
CA LEU A 11 8.22 -1.74 -14.37
C LEU A 11 8.49 -3.07 -13.68
N TYR A 12 7.48 -3.91 -13.58
CA TYR A 12 7.61 -5.24 -13.01
C TYR A 12 8.56 -6.11 -13.82
N ILE A 13 8.39 -6.12 -15.14
CA ILE A 13 9.23 -6.89 -16.06
C ILE A 13 10.69 -6.45 -15.97
N TRP A 14 10.94 -5.17 -15.84
CA TRP A 14 12.29 -4.63 -15.78
C TRP A 14 12.93 -4.72 -14.39
N GLY A 15 12.27 -5.40 -13.44
CA GLY A 15 12.78 -5.54 -12.07
C GLY A 15 12.67 -4.27 -11.24
N MET A 16 11.98 -3.27 -11.75
CA MET A 16 11.71 -2.03 -11.05
C MET A 16 10.28 -2.01 -10.53
N GLY A 17 9.75 -3.21 -10.27
CA GLY A 17 8.36 -3.42 -9.99
C GLY A 17 7.83 -2.58 -8.83
N MET A 18 6.67 -2.02 -9.04
CA MET A 18 5.92 -1.35 -8.00
C MET A 18 5.31 -2.40 -7.09
N ARG A 19 5.72 -2.38 -5.83
CA ARG A 19 5.08 -3.22 -4.83
C ARG A 19 3.96 -2.43 -4.19
N THR A 20 2.88 -3.10 -3.86
CA THR A 20 1.82 -2.48 -3.07
C THR A 20 1.84 -3.05 -1.66
N LEU A 21 1.22 -2.33 -0.75
CA LEU A 21 1.15 -2.75 0.65
C LEU A 21 0.49 -4.12 0.80
N LYS A 22 -0.41 -4.47 -0.11
CA LYS A 22 -1.07 -5.77 -0.13
C LYS A 22 -0.09 -6.93 -0.19
N GLU A 23 1.05 -6.74 -0.86
CA GLU A 23 2.04 -7.79 -1.08
C GLU A 23 3.03 -7.94 0.07
N ILE A 24 3.00 -7.03 1.02
CA ILE A 24 3.97 -7.00 2.11
C ILE A 24 3.56 -7.99 3.19
N LYS A 25 4.53 -8.74 3.67
CA LYS A 25 4.30 -9.79 4.66
C LYS A 25 4.36 -9.25 6.08
N VAL A 26 3.69 -9.97 6.98
CA VAL A 26 3.75 -9.68 8.41
C VAL A 26 5.21 -9.60 8.88
N GLY A 27 5.49 -8.58 9.68
CA GLY A 27 6.82 -8.37 10.22
C GLY A 27 7.71 -7.44 9.39
N GLN A 28 7.25 -7.03 8.22
CA GLN A 28 8.02 -6.14 7.35
C GLN A 28 7.63 -4.68 7.56
N THR A 29 8.63 -3.81 7.44
CA THR A 29 8.44 -2.36 7.45
C THR A 29 8.75 -1.83 6.06
N VAL A 30 7.87 -1.01 5.54
CA VAL A 30 8.02 -0.41 4.20
C VAL A 30 7.72 1.08 4.27
N ARG A 31 8.13 1.79 3.24
CA ARG A 31 7.90 3.22 3.11
C ARG A 31 6.94 3.49 1.97
N VAL A 32 5.99 4.38 2.19
CA VAL A 32 5.01 4.74 1.15
C VAL A 32 5.68 5.59 0.09
N VAL A 33 5.55 5.16 -1.16
CA VAL A 33 6.02 5.91 -2.32
C VAL A 33 4.91 6.80 -2.86
N LYS A 34 3.71 6.24 -2.98
CA LYS A 34 2.58 6.97 -3.55
C LYS A 34 1.27 6.28 -3.16
N VAL A 35 0.24 7.06 -2.96
CA VAL A 35 -1.12 6.56 -2.80
C VAL A 35 -1.83 6.75 -4.13
N HIS A 36 -2.24 5.64 -4.73
CA HIS A 36 -2.98 5.63 -5.98
C HIS A 36 -4.49 5.73 -5.71
N GLY A 37 -5.27 5.70 -6.77
CA GLY A 37 -6.70 5.86 -6.69
C GLY A 37 -7.11 7.31 -6.90
N GLU A 38 -8.40 7.55 -6.91
CA GLU A 38 -8.96 8.87 -7.18
C GLU A 38 -10.04 9.23 -6.18
N GLY A 39 -10.25 10.54 -6.00
CA GLY A 39 -11.36 11.06 -5.22
C GLY A 39 -11.39 10.60 -3.79
N ALA A 40 -12.54 10.08 -3.38
CA ALA A 40 -12.81 9.75 -1.99
C ALA A 40 -11.93 8.61 -1.44
N ILE A 41 -11.58 7.65 -2.28
CA ILE A 41 -10.77 6.51 -1.85
C ILE A 41 -9.37 6.97 -1.45
N ARG A 42 -8.74 7.74 -2.34
CA ARG A 42 -7.40 8.28 -2.07
C ARG A 42 -7.40 9.18 -0.84
N ARG A 43 -8.40 10.04 -0.74
CA ARG A 43 -8.53 10.95 0.40
C ARG A 43 -8.69 10.18 1.70
N ARG A 44 -9.51 9.15 1.70
CA ARG A 44 -9.73 8.32 2.89
C ARG A 44 -8.43 7.68 3.38
N ILE A 45 -7.67 7.13 2.44
CA ILE A 45 -6.39 6.49 2.77
C ILE A 45 -5.42 7.52 3.35
N MET A 46 -5.33 8.69 2.75
CA MET A 46 -4.45 9.75 3.23
C MET A 46 -4.89 10.30 4.59
N ASP A 47 -6.19 10.37 4.82
CA ASP A 47 -6.73 10.83 6.10
C ASP A 47 -6.39 9.87 7.26
N MET A 48 -6.13 8.61 6.95
CA MET A 48 -5.66 7.64 7.94
C MET A 48 -4.18 7.82 8.30
N GLY A 49 -3.50 8.78 7.68
CA GLY A 49 -2.07 9.02 7.93
C GLY A 49 -1.15 8.30 6.95
N ILE A 50 -1.71 7.62 5.97
CA ILE A 50 -0.92 6.91 4.96
C ILE A 50 -0.61 7.90 3.84
N THR A 51 0.53 8.56 3.98
CA THR A 51 0.98 9.58 3.04
C THR A 51 2.39 9.26 2.57
N ARG A 52 2.79 9.88 1.46
CA ARG A 52 4.11 9.66 0.88
C ARG A 52 5.22 9.85 1.92
N GLY A 53 6.15 8.92 1.96
CA GLY A 53 7.31 8.97 2.83
C GLY A 53 7.10 8.38 4.22
N VAL A 54 5.87 8.03 4.59
CA VAL A 54 5.61 7.46 5.91
C VAL A 54 5.99 5.99 5.94
N GLU A 55 6.48 5.52 7.08
CA GLU A 55 6.79 4.11 7.28
C GLU A 55 5.57 3.37 7.79
N ILE A 56 5.38 2.17 7.28
CA ILE A 56 4.30 1.28 7.67
C ILE A 56 4.88 -0.07 8.07
N TYR A 57 4.51 -0.54 9.26
CA TYR A 57 4.85 -1.87 9.74
C TYR A 57 3.62 -2.76 9.61
N VAL A 58 3.77 -3.91 8.95
CA VAL A 58 2.67 -4.87 8.82
C VAL A 58 2.70 -5.78 10.03
N ARG A 59 1.72 -5.61 10.89
CA ARG A 59 1.67 -6.29 12.19
C ARG A 59 0.98 -7.64 12.14
N LYS A 60 -0.16 -7.68 11.50
CA LYS A 60 -1.01 -8.87 11.44
C LYS A 60 -1.76 -8.91 10.13
N MET A 61 -2.21 -10.10 9.77
CA MET A 61 -3.04 -10.28 8.59
C MET A 61 -4.11 -11.31 8.93
N ALA A 62 -5.36 -10.96 8.69
CA ALA A 62 -6.47 -11.89 8.90
C ALA A 62 -6.35 -13.06 7.92
N PRO A 63 -7.00 -14.19 8.21
CA PRO A 63 -7.08 -15.28 7.24
C PRO A 63 -7.55 -14.74 5.90
N LEU A 64 -6.94 -15.20 4.81
CA LEU A 64 -7.19 -14.73 3.45
C LEU A 64 -6.66 -13.32 3.16
N GLY A 65 -5.89 -12.74 4.09
CA GLY A 65 -5.23 -11.47 3.85
C GLY A 65 -6.10 -10.22 3.94
N ASP A 66 -7.30 -10.32 4.51
CA ASP A 66 -8.23 -9.18 4.58
C ASP A 66 -9.07 -9.24 5.86
N PRO A 67 -8.98 -8.23 6.73
CA PRO A 67 -8.10 -7.05 6.64
C PRO A 67 -6.67 -7.33 7.09
N MET A 68 -5.80 -6.39 6.81
CA MET A 68 -4.47 -6.40 7.39
C MET A 68 -4.37 -5.33 8.48
N GLU A 69 -3.63 -5.64 9.55
CA GLU A 69 -3.38 -4.69 10.61
C GLU A 69 -1.98 -4.10 10.44
N ILE A 70 -1.91 -2.80 10.42
CA ILE A 70 -0.67 -2.07 10.23
C ILE A 70 -0.43 -1.10 11.39
N PHE A 71 0.82 -0.70 11.54
CA PHE A 71 1.23 0.32 12.49
C PHE A 71 1.81 1.48 11.70
N VAL A 72 1.23 2.66 11.84
CA VAL A 72 1.66 3.85 11.12
C VAL A 72 1.51 5.07 12.01
N ARG A 73 2.54 5.90 12.05
CA ARG A 73 2.57 7.15 12.81
C ARG A 73 2.21 6.97 14.29
N GLY A 74 2.56 5.81 14.88
CA GLY A 74 2.26 5.53 16.27
C GLY A 74 0.88 4.95 16.54
N TYR A 75 0.11 4.65 15.50
CA TYR A 75 -1.24 4.10 15.64
C TYR A 75 -1.38 2.77 14.95
N GLU A 76 -2.24 1.94 15.51
CA GLU A 76 -2.64 0.70 14.86
C GLU A 76 -3.88 0.96 14.01
N LEU A 77 -3.85 0.48 12.78
CA LEU A 77 -4.95 0.63 11.85
C LEU A 77 -5.27 -0.70 11.19
N SER A 78 -6.56 -0.94 10.96
CA SER A 78 -7.01 -2.02 10.10
C SER A 78 -7.24 -1.47 8.71
N LEU A 79 -6.64 -2.12 7.72
CA LEU A 79 -6.71 -1.67 6.34
C LEU A 79 -7.26 -2.80 5.47
N ARG A 80 -8.26 -2.48 4.67
CA ARG A 80 -8.80 -3.47 3.74
C ARG A 80 -7.81 -3.76 2.63
N LYS A 81 -7.83 -5.00 2.16
CA LYS A 81 -6.99 -5.41 1.05
C LYS A 81 -7.13 -4.50 -0.16
N ALA A 82 -8.35 -4.09 -0.48
CA ALA A 82 -8.62 -3.19 -1.59
C ALA A 82 -7.93 -1.83 -1.41
N ASP A 83 -7.87 -1.33 -0.18
CA ASP A 83 -7.17 -0.08 0.11
C ASP A 83 -5.66 -0.29 0.05
N ALA A 84 -5.17 -1.42 0.54
CA ALA A 84 -3.75 -1.74 0.52
C ALA A 84 -3.19 -1.82 -0.91
N GLU A 85 -4.02 -2.26 -1.85
CA GLU A 85 -3.65 -2.31 -3.26
C GLU A 85 -3.36 -0.92 -3.85
N MET A 86 -3.91 0.12 -3.24
CA MET A 86 -3.72 1.50 -3.69
C MET A 86 -2.48 2.16 -3.12
N VAL A 87 -1.79 1.50 -2.20
CA VAL A 87 -0.62 2.07 -1.53
C VAL A 87 0.64 1.44 -2.12
N GLU A 88 1.35 2.22 -2.90
CA GLU A 88 2.64 1.82 -3.46
C GLU A 88 3.73 2.00 -2.41
N VAL A 89 4.57 0.99 -2.24
CA VAL A 89 5.61 0.98 -1.20
C VAL A 89 6.96 0.54 -1.78
N GLU A 90 7.99 0.86 -1.04
CA GLU A 90 9.36 0.41 -1.33
C GLU A 90 10.02 -0.19 -0.10
#